data_d6913f40e59b60ebfff7ed706a079a99
#
_entry.id   d6913f40e59b60ebfff7ed706a079a99
#
_cell.length_a   1.000
_cell.length_b   1.000
_cell.length_c   1.000
_cell.angle_alpha   90.00
_cell.angle_beta   90.00
_cell.angle_gamma   90.00
#
_symmetry.space_group_name_H-M   'P 1'
#
loop_
_entity.id
_entity.type
_entity.pdbx_description
1 polymer ?
#
loop_
_entity_poly.entity_id
_entity_poly.type
_entity_poly.pdbx_seq_one_letter_code
_entity_poly.pdbx_strand_id
1 'polypeptide(L)'
;MAAPNTHLLTITQDMRDNAKANPNTWLHILDPAFRPGDDVPPWGVIGSFRVDGDGRIDERFEPNPDWRPSPVSAGMPAPETQLERAMQQARTGYQPEETVLEGVLNATLLVYARTADDRELAGFQDQNSGQILVAACTSSRFVPEAWPHARAIAGRELVTKLAGCPLLLNPGSKPGALIPAEALLAAAGVPQH
;
A
#
# COMPACT_ATOMS: atom_id res chain seq x y z
N MET A 1 -9.57 9.08 12.05
CA MET A 1 -8.43 9.84 11.48
C MET A 1 -7.16 9.37 12.20
N ALA A 2 -6.12 8.95 11.47
CA ALA A 2 -4.83 8.66 12.07
C ALA A 2 -4.17 9.97 12.49
N ALA A 3 -3.74 10.10 13.75
CA ALA A 3 -2.97 11.25 14.19
C ALA A 3 -1.57 11.21 13.53
N PRO A 4 -1.04 12.35 13.07
CA PRO A 4 0.31 12.39 12.51
C PRO A 4 1.32 11.94 13.57
N ASN A 5 2.35 11.22 13.12
CA ASN A 5 3.43 10.77 13.99
C ASN A 5 4.11 12.02 14.61
N THR A 6 4.19 12.11 15.92
CA THR A 6 4.68 13.28 16.68
C THR A 6 6.11 13.70 16.25
N HIS A 7 6.92 12.78 15.73
CA HIS A 7 8.25 13.10 15.19
C HIS A 7 8.23 13.99 13.94
N LEU A 8 7.16 13.95 13.15
CA LEU A 8 7.01 14.79 11.95
C LEU A 8 6.66 16.25 12.28
N LEU A 9 6.26 16.52 13.52
CA LEU A 9 5.85 17.85 14.00
C LEU A 9 6.98 18.57 14.77
N THR A 10 8.18 18.01 14.83
CA THR A 10 9.31 18.65 15.52
C THR A 10 9.89 19.77 14.64
N ILE A 11 9.86 21.01 15.17
CA ILE A 11 10.44 22.16 14.49
C ILE A 11 11.97 22.07 14.53
N THR A 12 12.59 21.86 13.37
CA THR A 12 14.05 21.73 13.21
C THR A 12 14.73 23.11 13.08
N GLN A 13 16.07 23.13 13.14
CA GLN A 13 16.83 24.36 12.91
C GLN A 13 16.66 24.86 11.47
N ASP A 14 16.69 23.98 10.47
CA ASP A 14 16.46 24.33 9.06
C ASP A 14 15.10 24.99 8.84
N MET A 15 14.06 24.50 9.53
CA MET A 15 12.74 25.11 9.50
C MET A 15 12.75 26.53 10.08
N ARG A 16 13.48 26.76 11.17
CA ARG A 16 13.64 28.10 11.76
C ARG A 16 14.40 29.05 10.84
N ASP A 17 15.42 28.56 10.15
CA ASP A 17 16.20 29.39 9.23
C ASP A 17 15.41 29.70 7.95
N ASN A 18 14.62 28.75 7.45
CA ASN A 18 13.66 29.00 6.37
C ASN A 18 12.61 30.05 6.77
N ALA A 19 12.06 29.95 7.97
CA ALA A 19 11.07 30.89 8.47
C ALA A 19 11.62 32.33 8.56
N LYS A 20 12.87 32.52 9.01
CA LYS A 20 13.52 33.82 9.04
C LYS A 20 13.72 34.43 7.65
N ALA A 21 14.00 33.57 6.65
CA ALA A 21 14.15 34.00 5.26
C ALA A 21 12.81 34.33 4.58
N ASN A 22 11.71 33.83 5.11
CA ASN A 22 10.36 33.94 4.53
C ASN A 22 9.33 34.37 5.61
N PRO A 23 9.37 35.62 6.10
CA PRO A 23 8.41 36.11 7.09
C PRO A 23 7.01 36.29 6.48
N ASN A 24 5.99 36.33 7.34
CA ASN A 24 4.56 36.46 6.97
C ASN A 24 4.06 35.36 6.03
N THR A 25 4.49 34.11 6.23
CA THR A 25 4.10 32.98 5.39
C THR A 25 3.65 31.78 6.22
N TRP A 26 3.44 30.64 5.55
CA TRP A 26 3.15 29.36 6.15
C TRP A 26 4.28 28.37 5.89
N LEU A 27 4.72 27.68 6.93
CA LEU A 27 5.66 26.58 6.83
C LEU A 27 4.87 25.27 6.73
N HIS A 28 4.80 24.72 5.52
CA HIS A 28 4.08 23.47 5.26
C HIS A 28 4.92 22.25 5.67
N ILE A 29 4.27 21.33 6.38
CA ILE A 29 4.83 20.03 6.71
C ILE A 29 4.31 19.02 5.70
N LEU A 30 5.24 18.48 4.89
CA LEU A 30 4.90 17.54 3.83
C LEU A 30 4.86 16.11 4.35
N ASP A 31 4.01 15.29 3.74
CA ASP A 31 4.04 13.86 3.95
C ASP A 31 5.40 13.30 3.43
N PRO A 32 6.03 12.34 4.16
CA PRO A 32 7.33 11.76 3.78
C PRO A 32 7.39 11.12 2.38
N ALA A 33 6.26 10.91 1.73
CA ALA A 33 6.22 10.49 0.32
C ALA A 33 6.69 11.58 -0.65
N PHE A 34 6.71 12.85 -0.22
CA PHE A 34 7.09 14.01 -1.02
C PHE A 34 8.43 14.60 -0.56
N ARG A 35 9.17 15.18 -1.48
CA ARG A 35 10.45 15.87 -1.22
C ARG A 35 10.26 17.37 -1.41
N PRO A 36 11.11 18.21 -0.78
CA PRO A 36 11.15 19.62 -1.09
C PRO A 36 11.40 19.85 -2.59
N GLY A 37 10.51 20.63 -3.22
CA GLY A 37 10.55 20.90 -4.66
C GLY A 37 9.65 20.02 -5.54
N ASP A 38 9.06 18.97 -4.98
CA ASP A 38 8.04 18.22 -5.69
C ASP A 38 6.77 19.07 -5.87
N ASP A 39 5.97 18.74 -6.91
CA ASP A 39 4.61 19.27 -7.07
C ASP A 39 3.68 18.52 -6.09
N VAL A 40 3.53 19.11 -4.89
CA VAL A 40 2.80 18.47 -3.78
C VAL A 40 1.32 18.82 -3.86
N PRO A 41 0.44 17.82 -4.07
CA PRO A 41 -0.99 18.08 -4.05
C PRO A 41 -1.47 18.49 -2.65
N PRO A 42 -2.61 19.18 -2.52
CA PRO A 42 -3.13 19.66 -1.24
C PRO A 42 -3.21 18.57 -0.15
N TRP A 43 -3.60 17.35 -0.54
CA TRP A 43 -3.68 16.19 0.36
C TRP A 43 -2.31 15.61 0.76
N GLY A 44 -1.21 16.04 0.14
CA GLY A 44 0.18 15.67 0.48
C GLY A 44 0.78 16.52 1.60
N VAL A 45 0.09 17.56 2.06
CA VAL A 45 0.49 18.42 3.17
C VAL A 45 -0.16 17.92 4.45
N ILE A 46 0.64 17.57 5.47
CA ILE A 46 0.15 17.12 6.77
C ILE A 46 -0.55 18.26 7.52
N GLY A 47 -0.01 19.46 7.40
CA GLY A 47 -0.46 20.68 8.03
C GLY A 47 0.60 21.76 7.96
N SER A 48 0.43 22.83 8.72
CA SER A 48 1.29 24.00 8.60
C SER A 48 1.52 24.69 9.94
N PHE A 49 2.63 25.41 10.04
CA PHE A 49 2.91 26.37 11.08
C PHE A 49 2.84 27.78 10.49
N ARG A 50 2.28 28.73 11.22
CA ARG A 50 2.31 30.13 10.83
C ARG A 50 3.67 30.73 11.12
N VAL A 51 4.20 31.56 10.20
CA VAL A 51 5.39 32.37 10.39
C VAL A 51 4.99 33.84 10.49
N ASP A 52 5.39 34.51 11.56
CA ASP A 52 5.09 35.92 11.81
C ASP A 52 5.97 36.88 10.98
N GLY A 53 5.76 38.20 11.16
CA GLY A 53 6.52 39.24 10.49
C GLY A 53 8.00 39.32 10.88
N ASP A 54 8.38 38.75 12.04
CA ASP A 54 9.76 38.67 12.53
C ASP A 54 10.45 37.34 12.13
N GLY A 55 9.78 36.49 11.34
CA GLY A 55 10.29 35.19 10.93
C GLY A 55 10.26 34.15 12.06
N ARG A 56 9.44 34.32 13.08
CA ARG A 56 9.27 33.36 14.16
C ARG A 56 8.13 32.40 13.82
N ILE A 57 8.31 31.11 14.13
CA ILE A 57 7.29 30.07 13.93
C ILE A 57 6.34 30.09 15.13
N ASP A 58 5.03 30.25 14.90
CA ASP A 58 4.00 29.96 15.88
C ASP A 58 3.94 28.44 16.07
N GLU A 59 4.20 27.95 17.28
CA GLU A 59 4.24 26.51 17.58
C GLU A 59 2.86 25.82 17.52
N ARG A 60 1.80 26.59 17.30
CA ARG A 60 0.46 26.05 17.05
C ARG A 60 0.40 25.43 15.66
N PHE A 61 0.36 24.10 15.65
CA PHE A 61 0.21 23.33 14.40
C PHE A 61 -1.23 23.36 13.92
N GLU A 62 -1.43 23.76 12.67
CA GLU A 62 -2.72 23.71 12.00
C GLU A 62 -2.76 22.45 11.11
N PRO A 63 -3.51 21.39 11.50
CA PRO A 63 -3.60 20.17 10.73
C PRO A 63 -4.40 20.41 9.44
N ASN A 64 -3.97 19.78 8.36
CA ASN A 64 -4.73 19.78 7.10
C ASN A 64 -5.83 18.71 7.14
N PRO A 65 -7.12 19.07 7.07
CA PRO A 65 -8.21 18.10 7.09
C PRO A 65 -8.25 17.19 5.86
N ASP A 66 -7.65 17.63 4.75
CA ASP A 66 -7.60 16.88 3.49
C ASP A 66 -6.38 15.97 3.39
N TRP A 67 -5.50 15.97 4.39
CA TRP A 67 -4.31 15.13 4.38
C TRP A 67 -4.65 13.63 4.26
N ARG A 68 -3.95 12.97 3.33
CA ARG A 68 -4.01 11.51 3.13
C ARG A 68 -2.67 10.90 3.50
N PRO A 69 -2.58 10.10 4.58
CA PRO A 69 -1.33 9.47 4.97
C PRO A 69 -0.78 8.59 3.85
N SER A 70 0.49 8.79 3.48
CA SER A 70 1.19 7.85 2.60
C SER A 70 1.38 6.48 3.27
N PRO A 71 1.77 5.43 2.52
CA PRO A 71 2.14 4.15 3.11
C PRO A 71 3.20 4.28 4.22
N VAL A 72 4.17 5.18 4.05
CA VAL A 72 5.21 5.46 5.05
C VAL A 72 4.60 6.10 6.30
N SER A 73 3.78 7.14 6.13
CA SER A 73 3.08 7.81 7.24
C SER A 73 2.09 6.89 7.94
N ALA A 74 1.51 5.94 7.22
CA ALA A 74 0.63 4.91 7.78
C ALA A 74 1.41 3.77 8.46
N GLY A 75 2.73 3.85 8.55
CA GLY A 75 3.59 2.85 9.20
C GLY A 75 3.67 1.52 8.45
N MET A 76 3.42 1.52 7.14
CA MET A 76 3.54 0.30 6.35
C MET A 76 5.02 -0.03 6.12
N PRO A 77 5.40 -1.33 6.13
CA PRO A 77 6.77 -1.75 5.87
C PRO A 77 7.17 -1.42 4.42
N ALA A 78 8.47 -1.24 4.16
CA ALA A 78 8.96 -1.03 2.82
C ALA A 78 8.52 -2.17 1.89
N PRO A 79 7.95 -1.88 0.70
CA PRO A 79 7.51 -2.91 -0.23
C PRO A 79 8.73 -3.59 -0.89
N GLU A 80 8.73 -4.93 -0.96
CA GLU A 80 9.76 -5.72 -1.63
C GLU A 80 9.46 -5.91 -3.12
N THR A 81 8.18 -5.85 -3.50
CA THR A 81 7.73 -6.04 -4.88
C THR A 81 6.92 -4.85 -5.39
N GLN A 82 6.78 -4.74 -6.71
CA GLN A 82 5.92 -3.73 -7.31
C GLN A 82 4.45 -3.94 -6.94
N LEU A 83 3.99 -5.19 -6.83
CA LEU A 83 2.64 -5.51 -6.39
C LEU A 83 2.40 -5.04 -4.95
N GLU A 84 3.33 -5.27 -4.03
CA GLU A 84 3.22 -4.76 -2.65
C GLU A 84 3.11 -3.24 -2.62
N ARG A 85 3.90 -2.54 -3.44
CA ARG A 85 3.82 -1.09 -3.58
C ARG A 85 2.44 -0.66 -4.08
N ALA A 86 1.92 -1.31 -5.14
CA ALA A 86 0.58 -1.03 -5.65
C ALA A 86 -0.51 -1.25 -4.60
N MET A 87 -0.44 -2.36 -3.86
CA MET A 87 -1.38 -2.65 -2.76
C MET A 87 -1.34 -1.59 -1.66
N GLN A 88 -0.16 -1.13 -1.28
CA GLN A 88 0.01 -0.07 -0.28
C GLN A 88 -0.55 1.26 -0.76
N GLN A 89 -0.24 1.64 -2.01
CA GLN A 89 -0.71 2.90 -2.60
C GLN A 89 -2.22 2.90 -2.83
N ALA A 90 -2.80 1.80 -3.30
CA ALA A 90 -4.25 1.67 -3.43
C ALA A 90 -4.95 1.78 -2.06
N ARG A 91 -4.42 1.10 -1.04
CA ARG A 91 -4.97 1.14 0.33
C ARG A 91 -4.94 2.53 0.95
N THR A 92 -3.98 3.37 0.59
CA THR A 92 -3.86 4.76 1.08
C THR A 92 -4.50 5.79 0.16
N GLY A 93 -5.08 5.37 -0.97
CA GLY A 93 -5.73 6.24 -1.95
C GLY A 93 -4.76 7.05 -2.82
N TYR A 94 -3.48 6.65 -2.87
CA TYR A 94 -2.44 7.26 -3.73
C TYR A 94 -2.50 6.74 -5.17
N GLN A 95 -3.07 5.55 -5.35
CA GLN A 95 -3.33 4.93 -6.65
C GLN A 95 -4.71 4.28 -6.65
N PRO A 96 -5.35 4.15 -7.81
CA PRO A 96 -6.62 3.44 -7.93
C PRO A 96 -6.43 1.92 -7.71
N GLU A 97 -7.50 1.24 -7.27
CA GLU A 97 -7.46 -0.20 -6.96
C GLU A 97 -7.13 -1.07 -8.18
N GLU A 98 -7.43 -0.60 -9.39
CA GLU A 98 -7.12 -1.26 -10.65
C GLU A 98 -5.63 -1.53 -10.83
N THR A 99 -4.76 -0.69 -10.24
CA THR A 99 -3.31 -0.90 -10.26
C THR A 99 -2.88 -2.19 -9.55
N VAL A 100 -3.68 -2.65 -8.59
CA VAL A 100 -3.43 -3.94 -7.91
C VAL A 100 -3.74 -5.10 -8.85
N LEU A 101 -4.82 -5.01 -9.64
CA LEU A 101 -5.16 -6.06 -10.62
C LEU A 101 -4.05 -6.22 -11.66
N GLU A 102 -3.58 -5.12 -12.22
CA GLU A 102 -2.44 -5.12 -13.16
C GLU A 102 -1.17 -5.65 -12.48
N GLY A 103 -0.95 -5.26 -11.23
CA GLY A 103 0.15 -5.73 -10.41
C GLY A 103 0.15 -7.25 -10.24
N VAL A 104 -1.02 -7.85 -9.97
CA VAL A 104 -1.20 -9.32 -9.88
C VAL A 104 -0.85 -10.00 -11.20
N LEU A 105 -1.36 -9.49 -12.32
CA LEU A 105 -1.13 -10.07 -13.65
C LEU A 105 0.35 -10.08 -14.05
N ASN A 106 1.11 -9.11 -13.59
CA ASN A 106 2.52 -8.93 -13.94
C ASN A 106 3.50 -9.48 -12.87
N ALA A 107 2.98 -9.95 -11.73
CA ALA A 107 3.80 -10.50 -10.66
C ALA A 107 4.10 -11.98 -10.83
N THR A 108 5.17 -12.42 -10.18
CA THR A 108 5.35 -13.83 -9.80
C THR A 108 4.87 -13.96 -8.36
N LEU A 109 3.93 -14.86 -8.14
CA LEU A 109 3.30 -15.09 -6.83
C LEU A 109 3.74 -16.44 -6.27
N LEU A 110 3.73 -16.57 -4.96
CA LEU A 110 4.02 -17.81 -4.26
C LEU A 110 2.71 -18.42 -3.79
N VAL A 111 2.37 -19.60 -4.28
CA VAL A 111 1.19 -20.36 -3.88
C VAL A 111 1.57 -21.58 -3.05
N TYR A 112 0.63 -22.04 -2.23
CA TYR A 112 0.80 -23.26 -1.44
C TYR A 112 1.12 -24.46 -2.32
N ALA A 113 2.02 -25.31 -1.86
CA ALA A 113 2.32 -26.61 -2.44
C ALA A 113 2.49 -27.65 -1.33
N ARG A 114 1.95 -28.84 -1.50
CA ARG A 114 2.10 -29.95 -0.53
C ARG A 114 3.51 -30.55 -0.56
N THR A 115 4.10 -30.55 -1.74
CA THR A 115 5.46 -31.03 -1.99
C THR A 115 6.14 -30.08 -2.98
N ALA A 116 7.46 -30.21 -3.14
CA ALA A 116 8.23 -29.39 -4.09
C ALA A 116 7.77 -29.57 -5.56
N ASP A 117 7.23 -30.73 -5.90
CA ASP A 117 6.78 -31.09 -7.26
C ASP A 117 5.27 -30.87 -7.47
N ASP A 118 4.52 -30.45 -6.44
CA ASP A 118 3.08 -30.20 -6.53
C ASP A 118 2.80 -29.07 -7.52
N ARG A 119 1.96 -29.34 -8.53
CA ARG A 119 1.57 -28.39 -9.59
C ARG A 119 0.12 -27.94 -9.49
N GLU A 120 -0.66 -28.55 -8.60
CA GLU A 120 -2.06 -28.22 -8.40
C GLU A 120 -2.20 -26.96 -7.56
N LEU A 121 -3.31 -26.22 -7.75
CA LEU A 121 -3.69 -25.12 -6.88
C LEU A 121 -4.55 -25.67 -5.74
N ALA A 122 -4.15 -25.37 -4.52
CA ALA A 122 -4.96 -25.67 -3.34
C ALA A 122 -6.01 -24.60 -3.11
N GLY A 123 -7.27 -25.04 -2.95
CA GLY A 123 -8.34 -24.20 -2.41
C GLY A 123 -8.35 -24.28 -0.89
N PHE A 124 -8.58 -23.13 -0.25
CA PHE A 124 -8.73 -23.00 1.20
C PHE A 124 -10.14 -22.55 1.51
N GLN A 125 -10.79 -23.17 2.50
CA GLN A 125 -12.09 -22.74 2.95
C GLN A 125 -11.96 -21.60 3.96
N ASP A 126 -12.55 -20.46 3.66
CA ASP A 126 -12.69 -19.37 4.63
C ASP A 126 -13.65 -19.77 5.73
N GLN A 127 -13.21 -19.73 6.98
CA GLN A 127 -13.97 -20.21 8.13
C GLN A 127 -15.20 -19.34 8.45
N ASN A 128 -15.20 -18.07 8.02
CA ASN A 128 -16.29 -17.16 8.32
C ASN A 128 -17.41 -17.23 7.25
N SER A 129 -17.02 -17.27 5.98
CA SER A 129 -17.96 -17.28 4.85
C SER A 129 -18.24 -18.67 4.29
N GLY A 130 -17.39 -19.66 4.59
CA GLY A 130 -17.43 -20.99 3.97
C GLY A 130 -16.98 -21.03 2.51
N GLN A 131 -16.60 -19.89 1.93
CA GLN A 131 -16.19 -19.78 0.54
C GLN A 131 -14.81 -20.43 0.33
N ILE A 132 -14.66 -21.12 -0.81
CA ILE A 132 -13.34 -21.59 -1.24
C ILE A 132 -12.59 -20.43 -1.91
N LEU A 133 -11.34 -20.23 -1.53
CA LEU A 133 -10.46 -19.22 -2.08
C LEU A 133 -9.09 -19.82 -2.38
N VAL A 134 -8.34 -19.18 -3.27
CA VAL A 134 -6.93 -19.50 -3.54
C VAL A 134 -6.06 -18.49 -2.80
N ALA A 135 -5.10 -18.96 -2.01
CA ALA A 135 -4.16 -18.11 -1.30
C ALA A 135 -2.84 -17.98 -2.06
N ALA A 136 -2.32 -16.75 -2.15
CA ALA A 136 -1.02 -16.47 -2.73
C ALA A 136 -0.29 -15.38 -1.95
N CYS A 137 1.04 -15.44 -1.96
CA CYS A 137 1.90 -14.46 -1.30
C CYS A 137 2.70 -13.65 -2.33
N THR A 138 2.86 -12.37 -2.06
CA THR A 138 3.57 -11.42 -2.95
C THR A 138 5.08 -11.54 -2.85
N SER A 139 5.59 -12.07 -1.72
CA SER A 139 7.00 -12.37 -1.48
C SER A 139 7.14 -13.45 -0.40
N SER A 140 8.34 -13.95 -0.21
CA SER A 140 8.63 -15.01 0.76
C SER A 140 8.33 -14.63 2.21
N ARG A 141 8.44 -13.34 2.55
CA ARG A 141 8.13 -12.85 3.92
C ARG A 141 6.67 -13.03 4.33
N PHE A 142 5.77 -13.20 3.37
CA PHE A 142 4.34 -13.40 3.62
C PHE A 142 3.92 -14.87 3.55
N VAL A 143 4.84 -15.79 3.22
CA VAL A 143 4.54 -17.21 3.20
C VAL A 143 4.30 -17.68 4.63
N PRO A 144 3.10 -18.24 4.94
CA PRO A 144 2.83 -18.76 6.28
C PRO A 144 3.78 -19.88 6.66
N GLU A 145 4.28 -19.89 7.89
CA GLU A 145 5.13 -20.97 8.42
C GLU A 145 4.47 -22.36 8.34
N ALA A 146 3.14 -22.40 8.38
CA ALA A 146 2.36 -23.62 8.27
C ALA A 146 2.37 -24.24 6.87
N TRP A 147 2.88 -23.52 5.84
CA TRP A 147 2.97 -24.08 4.50
C TRP A 147 4.23 -24.97 4.39
N PRO A 148 4.09 -26.28 4.06
CA PRO A 148 5.25 -27.15 3.93
C PRO A 148 6.15 -26.72 2.78
N HIS A 149 5.54 -26.25 1.68
CA HIS A 149 6.22 -25.68 0.52
C HIS A 149 5.42 -24.52 -0.05
N ALA A 150 6.12 -23.65 -0.75
CA ALA A 150 5.53 -22.62 -1.60
C ALA A 150 6.18 -22.70 -2.98
N ARG A 151 5.40 -22.59 -4.05
CA ARG A 151 5.93 -22.55 -5.41
C ARG A 151 5.57 -21.26 -6.12
N ALA A 152 6.47 -20.82 -6.97
CA ALA A 152 6.27 -19.67 -7.82
C ALA A 152 5.31 -19.98 -8.97
N ILE A 153 4.43 -19.02 -9.28
CA ILE A 153 3.53 -19.06 -10.43
C ILE A 153 3.40 -17.65 -11.01
N ALA A 154 3.39 -17.53 -12.34
CA ALA A 154 3.11 -16.25 -12.99
C ALA A 154 1.65 -15.82 -12.73
N GLY A 155 1.43 -14.53 -12.43
CA GLY A 155 0.10 -14.04 -12.09
C GLY A 155 -0.95 -14.31 -13.18
N ARG A 156 -0.60 -14.10 -14.45
CA ARG A 156 -1.49 -14.42 -15.58
C ARG A 156 -1.86 -15.91 -15.63
N GLU A 157 -0.92 -16.81 -15.37
CA GLU A 157 -1.19 -18.24 -15.29
C GLU A 157 -2.09 -18.58 -14.10
N LEU A 158 -1.82 -17.98 -12.93
CA LEU A 158 -2.62 -18.18 -11.74
C LEU A 158 -4.09 -17.80 -11.99
N VAL A 159 -4.31 -16.62 -12.58
CA VAL A 159 -5.67 -16.10 -12.85
C VAL A 159 -6.49 -17.04 -13.71
N THR A 160 -5.91 -17.68 -14.72
CA THR A 160 -6.63 -18.66 -15.57
C THR A 160 -6.97 -19.95 -14.83
N LYS A 161 -6.32 -20.23 -13.70
CA LYS A 161 -6.50 -21.46 -12.92
C LYS A 161 -7.40 -21.25 -11.66
N LEU A 162 -7.88 -20.03 -11.40
CA LEU A 162 -8.70 -19.74 -10.22
C LEU A 162 -10.06 -20.44 -10.22
N ALA A 163 -10.56 -20.85 -11.40
CA ALA A 163 -11.85 -21.54 -11.54
C ALA A 163 -13.02 -20.85 -10.81
N GLY A 164 -13.06 -19.52 -10.83
CA GLY A 164 -14.06 -18.70 -10.16
C GLY A 164 -13.81 -18.45 -8.66
N CYS A 165 -12.79 -19.06 -8.07
CA CYS A 165 -12.42 -18.81 -6.68
C CYS A 165 -11.72 -17.45 -6.54
N PRO A 166 -12.05 -16.63 -5.53
CA PRO A 166 -11.34 -15.39 -5.27
C PRO A 166 -9.88 -15.66 -4.85
N LEU A 167 -9.02 -14.70 -5.15
CA LEU A 167 -7.62 -14.70 -4.78
C LEU A 167 -7.41 -13.95 -3.46
N LEU A 168 -6.89 -14.63 -2.43
CA LEU A 168 -6.45 -13.99 -1.18
C LEU A 168 -4.94 -13.77 -1.23
N LEU A 169 -4.53 -12.51 -1.30
CA LEU A 169 -3.13 -12.11 -1.22
C LEU A 169 -2.67 -11.95 0.23
N ASN A 170 -1.50 -12.46 0.55
CA ASN A 170 -0.81 -12.37 1.85
C ASN A 170 -1.73 -12.74 3.03
N PRO A 171 -2.21 -14.00 3.10
CA PRO A 171 -3.15 -14.45 4.12
C PRO A 171 -2.62 -14.15 5.53
N GLY A 172 -3.48 -13.55 6.38
CA GLY A 172 -3.14 -13.20 7.76
C GLY A 172 -2.17 -12.03 7.93
N SER A 173 -1.75 -11.37 6.85
CA SER A 173 -0.73 -10.31 6.87
C SER A 173 -1.27 -8.97 6.34
N LYS A 174 -0.49 -7.89 6.59
CA LYS A 174 -0.77 -6.56 6.02
C LYS A 174 0.46 -6.08 5.23
N PRO A 175 0.28 -5.60 3.98
CA PRO A 175 -1.00 -5.51 3.26
C PRO A 175 -1.49 -6.87 2.76
N GLY A 176 -2.77 -7.16 2.98
CA GLY A 176 -3.48 -8.29 2.39
C GLY A 176 -4.68 -7.80 1.60
N ALA A 177 -5.13 -8.57 0.61
CA ALA A 177 -6.29 -8.25 -0.21
C ALA A 177 -7.04 -9.52 -0.64
N LEU A 178 -8.37 -9.44 -0.65
CA LEU A 178 -9.23 -10.46 -1.26
C LEU A 178 -9.75 -9.89 -2.57
N ILE A 179 -9.44 -10.55 -3.67
CA ILE A 179 -9.74 -10.06 -5.03
C ILE A 179 -10.67 -11.08 -5.71
N PRO A 180 -11.84 -10.66 -6.17
CA PRO A 180 -12.75 -11.51 -6.94
C PRO A 180 -12.09 -12.03 -8.22
N ALA A 181 -12.32 -13.30 -8.56
CA ALA A 181 -11.75 -13.90 -9.76
C ALA A 181 -12.20 -13.20 -11.04
N GLU A 182 -13.47 -12.77 -11.10
CA GLU A 182 -14.04 -12.04 -12.23
C GLU A 182 -13.31 -10.71 -12.49
N ALA A 183 -12.91 -9.99 -11.45
CA ALA A 183 -12.15 -8.74 -11.61
C ALA A 183 -10.76 -9.00 -12.24
N LEU A 184 -10.09 -10.06 -11.81
CA LEU A 184 -8.79 -10.45 -12.38
C LEU A 184 -8.91 -10.96 -13.82
N LEU A 185 -9.95 -11.73 -14.12
CA LEU A 185 -10.22 -12.24 -15.47
C LEU A 185 -10.54 -11.08 -16.43
N ALA A 186 -11.37 -10.13 -16.00
CA ALA A 186 -11.67 -8.92 -16.76
C ALA A 186 -10.40 -8.10 -17.05
N ALA A 187 -9.56 -7.86 -16.03
CA ALA A 187 -8.28 -7.16 -16.19
C ALA A 187 -7.29 -7.93 -17.10
N ALA A 188 -7.38 -9.27 -17.12
CA ALA A 188 -6.56 -10.11 -18.01
C ALA A 188 -7.06 -10.13 -19.46
N GLY A 189 -8.25 -9.56 -19.75
CA GLY A 189 -8.88 -9.63 -21.07
C GLY A 189 -9.43 -11.01 -21.44
N VAL A 190 -9.71 -11.86 -20.44
CA VAL A 190 -10.28 -13.19 -20.65
C VAL A 190 -11.81 -13.06 -20.73
N PRO A 191 -12.44 -13.50 -21.86
CA PRO A 191 -13.90 -13.46 -21.98
C PRO A 191 -14.55 -14.32 -20.89
N GLN A 192 -15.56 -13.77 -20.23
CA GLN A 192 -16.42 -14.51 -19.32
C GLN A 192 -17.50 -15.20 -20.15
N HIS A 193 -17.54 -16.50 -20.11
CA HIS A 193 -18.58 -17.33 -20.76
C HIS A 193 -19.68 -17.69 -19.78
#